data_ce44bf53485b1a3f0c58b09991a9c696
#
_entry.id   ce44bf53485b1a3f0c58b09991a9c696
#
_cell.length_a   1.000
_cell.length_b   1.000
_cell.length_c   1.000
_cell.angle_alpha   90.00
_cell.angle_beta   90.00
_cell.angle_gamma   90.00
#
_symmetry.space_group_name_H-M   'P 1'
#
loop_
_entity.id
_entity.type
_entity.pdbx_description
1 polymer ?
#
loop_
_entity_poly.entity_id
_entity_poly.type
_entity_poly.pdbx_seq_one_letter_code
_entity_poly.pdbx_strand_id
1 'polypeptide(L)'
;MKKLVQFFKPLSAALVIAATITACNSSTESTDTTADSTEATGMESAAPAGEMKDHAEATLAGINSDTTVSGNVQFDKMDNGAVKMKLDMTVEKEANKTIAVHIHENGACGDMGKEAGGHFNPTNMNHGKWGTDSFHAGDIGNVKLDGKGHGTMEMETDKWTLGGDATTNILGKSIIVHSGTDDFTSQPAGAAGSRIGCAVIQ
;
A
#
# COMPACT_ATOMS: atom_id res chain seq x y z
N MET A 1 45.52 -12.61 -30.51
CA MET A 1 45.36 -13.65 -29.49
C MET A 1 43.89 -13.90 -29.30
N LYS A 2 43.40 -15.01 -29.90
CA LYS A 2 41.97 -15.38 -29.85
C LYS A 2 41.71 -16.17 -28.56
N LYS A 3 40.82 -15.74 -27.69
CA LYS A 3 40.35 -16.52 -26.52
C LYS A 3 39.06 -17.24 -26.89
N LEU A 4 39.15 -18.55 -26.79
CA LEU A 4 38.13 -19.56 -27.02
C LEU A 4 37.10 -19.55 -25.85
N VAL A 5 35.82 -19.40 -26.16
CA VAL A 5 34.73 -19.51 -25.22
C VAL A 5 34.18 -20.95 -25.29
N GLN A 6 34.27 -21.68 -24.18
CA GLN A 6 33.68 -23.02 -24.08
C GLN A 6 32.26 -22.95 -23.57
N PHE A 7 31.34 -23.53 -24.32
CA PHE A 7 29.95 -23.75 -23.93
C PHE A 7 29.83 -25.06 -23.12
N PHE A 8 29.36 -24.97 -21.89
CA PHE A 8 28.92 -26.11 -21.11
C PHE A 8 27.39 -26.26 -21.24
N LYS A 9 26.92 -27.41 -21.73
CA LYS A 9 25.53 -27.84 -21.70
C LYS A 9 25.26 -28.57 -20.38
N PRO A 10 24.16 -28.30 -19.64
CA PRO A 10 23.73 -29.21 -18.57
C PRO A 10 22.85 -30.34 -19.12
N LEU A 11 23.14 -31.54 -18.64
CA LEU A 11 22.46 -32.80 -18.90
C LEU A 11 21.21 -32.90 -18.00
N SER A 12 20.03 -33.08 -18.62
CA SER A 12 18.77 -33.29 -17.91
C SER A 12 18.65 -34.75 -17.44
N ALA A 13 18.44 -34.98 -16.15
CA ALA A 13 18.03 -36.27 -15.62
C ALA A 13 16.56 -36.20 -15.22
N ALA A 14 15.70 -36.95 -15.87
CA ALA A 14 14.31 -37.15 -15.53
C ALA A 14 14.18 -38.30 -14.53
N LEU A 15 13.59 -38.07 -13.38
CA LEU A 15 13.24 -39.10 -12.40
C LEU A 15 11.71 -39.31 -12.43
N VAL A 16 11.29 -40.49 -12.86
CA VAL A 16 9.89 -40.96 -12.86
C VAL A 16 9.66 -41.69 -11.56
N ILE A 17 8.72 -41.21 -10.73
CA ILE A 17 8.23 -41.92 -9.56
C ILE A 17 6.78 -42.34 -9.84
N ALA A 18 6.59 -43.66 -9.93
CA ALA A 18 5.27 -44.29 -10.02
C ALA A 18 4.73 -44.51 -8.60
N ALA A 19 3.55 -43.96 -8.27
CA ALA A 19 2.83 -44.25 -7.06
C ALA A 19 1.66 -45.17 -7.33
N THR A 20 1.64 -46.31 -6.70
CA THR A 20 0.60 -47.34 -6.74
C THR A 20 -0.54 -47.01 -5.78
N ILE A 21 -1.77 -47.01 -6.33
CA ILE A 21 -3.00 -46.83 -5.56
C ILE A 21 -3.51 -48.17 -5.09
N THR A 22 -3.65 -48.38 -3.77
CA THR A 22 -4.32 -49.56 -3.19
C THR A 22 -5.73 -49.12 -2.80
N ALA A 23 -6.73 -49.71 -3.45
CA ALA A 23 -8.15 -49.57 -3.11
C ALA A 23 -8.50 -50.60 -2.02
N CYS A 24 -9.13 -50.13 -0.94
CA CYS A 24 -9.91 -50.99 -0.05
C CYS A 24 -11.39 -50.63 -0.09
N ASN A 25 -12.15 -51.55 -0.59
CA ASN A 25 -13.61 -51.57 -0.65
C ASN A 25 -14.14 -52.20 0.67
N SER A 26 -15.08 -51.54 1.33
CA SER A 26 -15.92 -52.17 2.33
C SER A 26 -17.30 -51.51 2.31
N SER A 27 -18.27 -52.26 1.85
CA SER A 27 -19.68 -51.99 1.79
C SER A 27 -20.40 -52.30 3.11
N THR A 28 -21.26 -51.43 3.61
CA THR A 28 -22.53 -51.81 4.30
C THR A 28 -23.54 -50.67 4.26
N GLU A 29 -24.57 -50.92 3.78
CA GLU A 29 -26.05 -50.77 3.70
C GLU A 29 -26.70 -49.68 4.57
N SER A 30 -27.48 -48.84 3.88
CA SER A 30 -28.82 -48.25 4.12
C SER A 30 -29.24 -47.73 5.48
N THR A 31 -29.60 -46.44 5.55
CA THR A 31 -31.03 -46.05 5.79
C THR A 31 -31.26 -44.60 5.33
N ASP A 32 -32.34 -44.46 4.60
CA ASP A 32 -33.02 -43.28 4.10
C ASP A 32 -33.41 -42.31 5.23
N THR A 33 -33.10 -41.01 5.09
CA THR A 33 -33.93 -39.92 5.61
C THR A 33 -33.67 -38.62 4.82
N THR A 34 -34.70 -38.21 4.16
CA THR A 34 -35.08 -36.91 3.57
C THR A 34 -34.14 -35.69 3.72
N ALA A 35 -33.99 -35.07 2.56
CA ALA A 35 -33.40 -33.78 2.27
C ALA A 35 -33.85 -32.63 3.18
N ASP A 36 -32.91 -31.81 3.61
CA ASP A 36 -33.10 -30.37 3.71
C ASP A 36 -31.86 -29.65 3.16
N SER A 37 -32.04 -29.05 1.99
CA SER A 37 -31.06 -28.21 1.30
C SER A 37 -31.07 -26.85 1.96
N THR A 38 -30.23 -26.64 2.95
CA THR A 38 -29.90 -25.28 3.42
C THR A 38 -28.66 -24.82 2.69
N GLU A 39 -28.84 -24.01 1.65
CA GLU A 39 -27.80 -23.14 1.10
C GLU A 39 -27.22 -22.28 2.23
N ALA A 40 -26.02 -22.63 2.66
CA ALA A 40 -25.21 -21.72 3.47
C ALA A 40 -24.67 -20.64 2.54
N THR A 41 -25.43 -19.56 2.38
CA THR A 41 -24.87 -18.29 1.92
C THR A 41 -23.77 -17.90 2.89
N GLY A 42 -22.52 -18.03 2.44
CA GLY A 42 -21.36 -17.50 3.13
C GLY A 42 -21.53 -15.99 3.26
N MET A 43 -22.02 -15.54 4.40
CA MET A 43 -21.84 -14.15 4.83
C MET A 43 -20.35 -13.98 5.12
N GLU A 44 -19.64 -13.42 4.14
CA GLU A 44 -18.34 -12.81 4.36
C GLU A 44 -18.53 -11.77 5.46
N SER A 45 -18.00 -12.08 6.65
CA SER A 45 -18.04 -11.19 7.81
C SER A 45 -17.16 -10.01 7.48
N ALA A 46 -17.75 -8.92 7.01
CA ALA A 46 -17.07 -7.64 6.95
C ALA A 46 -16.47 -7.34 8.34
N ALA A 47 -15.18 -7.08 8.40
CA ALA A 47 -14.53 -6.63 9.62
C ALA A 47 -15.34 -5.45 10.19
N PRO A 48 -15.52 -5.35 11.52
CA PRO A 48 -16.32 -4.27 12.10
C PRO A 48 -15.74 -2.94 11.63
N ALA A 49 -16.62 -2.09 11.07
CA ALA A 49 -16.26 -0.73 10.68
C ALA A 49 -15.66 -0.03 11.91
N GLY A 50 -14.42 0.46 11.78
CA GLY A 50 -13.75 1.18 12.86
C GLY A 50 -14.54 2.42 13.26
N GLU A 51 -14.38 2.85 14.52
CA GLU A 51 -15.00 4.09 15.01
C GLU A 51 -14.60 5.28 14.13
N MET A 52 -15.57 6.12 13.79
CA MET A 52 -15.33 7.35 13.00
C MET A 52 -14.70 8.41 13.88
N LYS A 53 -13.63 9.04 13.41
CA LYS A 53 -13.00 10.20 14.02
C LYS A 53 -13.26 11.46 13.21
N ASP A 54 -13.18 12.62 13.84
CA ASP A 54 -13.26 13.91 13.15
C ASP A 54 -11.86 14.48 12.86
N HIS A 55 -10.83 13.93 13.50
CA HIS A 55 -9.43 14.34 13.37
C HIS A 55 -8.50 13.13 13.45
N ALA A 56 -7.42 13.18 12.68
CA ALA A 56 -6.29 12.25 12.76
C ALA A 56 -4.99 12.96 12.43
N GLU A 57 -3.87 12.41 12.87
CA GLU A 57 -2.55 12.95 12.57
C GLU A 57 -1.50 11.86 12.36
N ALA A 58 -0.38 12.25 11.75
CA ALA A 58 0.76 11.39 11.53
C ALA A 58 2.06 12.19 11.68
N THR A 59 2.92 11.82 12.64
CA THR A 59 4.22 12.46 12.84
C THR A 59 5.27 11.78 11.98
N LEU A 60 5.82 12.52 11.02
CA LEU A 60 6.85 12.04 10.09
C LEU A 60 8.20 11.87 10.77
N ALA A 61 8.85 10.75 10.49
CA ALA A 61 10.22 10.48 10.90
C ALA A 61 11.04 9.85 9.75
N GLY A 62 12.34 10.09 9.73
CA GLY A 62 13.25 9.39 8.83
C GLY A 62 13.32 7.90 9.14
N ILE A 63 13.38 7.07 8.11
CA ILE A 63 13.42 5.60 8.22
C ILE A 63 14.74 4.99 7.77
N ASN A 64 15.71 5.82 7.45
CA ASN A 64 17.09 5.40 7.18
C ASN A 64 18.07 6.34 7.91
N SER A 65 19.31 5.89 8.07
CA SER A 65 20.36 6.66 8.78
C SER A 65 20.85 7.88 7.99
N ASP A 66 20.56 7.94 6.71
CA ASP A 66 21.19 8.89 5.79
C ASP A 66 20.35 10.13 5.56
N THR A 67 19.06 10.11 5.89
CA THR A 67 18.15 11.22 5.61
C THR A 67 17.24 11.50 6.80
N THR A 68 17.36 12.71 7.35
CA THR A 68 16.42 13.19 8.37
C THR A 68 15.17 13.69 7.68
N VAL A 69 14.03 13.14 8.08
CA VAL A 69 12.70 13.61 7.75
C VAL A 69 12.00 13.98 9.04
N SER A 70 11.35 15.11 9.08
CA SER A 70 10.52 15.55 10.21
C SER A 70 9.31 16.30 9.70
N GLY A 71 8.23 16.31 10.47
CA GLY A 71 7.01 17.02 10.13
C GLY A 71 5.77 16.37 10.68
N ASN A 72 4.64 16.92 10.29
CA ASN A 72 3.32 16.43 10.69
C ASN A 72 2.35 16.44 9.51
N VAL A 73 1.45 15.48 9.48
CA VAL A 73 0.33 15.44 8.56
C VAL A 73 -0.95 15.41 9.40
N GLN A 74 -1.82 16.38 9.19
CA GLN A 74 -3.11 16.49 9.87
C GLN A 74 -4.23 16.16 8.88
N PHE A 75 -5.26 15.49 9.38
CA PHE A 75 -6.45 15.13 8.63
C PHE A 75 -7.67 15.56 9.44
N ASP A 76 -8.47 16.44 8.85
CA ASP A 76 -9.68 16.97 9.47
C ASP A 76 -10.91 16.60 8.64
N LYS A 77 -11.92 15.99 9.26
CA LYS A 77 -13.20 15.77 8.62
C LYS A 77 -13.95 17.11 8.51
N MET A 78 -14.41 17.41 7.32
CA MET A 78 -15.15 18.63 7.01
C MET A 78 -16.66 18.42 7.16
N ASP A 79 -17.43 19.51 7.30
CA ASP A 79 -18.90 19.48 7.44
C ASP A 79 -19.59 18.83 6.21
N ASN A 80 -18.97 18.91 5.03
CA ASN A 80 -19.45 18.27 3.79
C ASN A 80 -19.11 16.77 3.71
N GLY A 81 -18.46 16.21 4.73
CA GLY A 81 -18.04 14.81 4.80
C GLY A 81 -16.70 14.50 4.14
N ALA A 82 -16.09 15.44 3.43
CA ALA A 82 -14.73 15.30 2.89
C ALA A 82 -13.67 15.30 4.00
N VAL A 83 -12.48 14.80 3.71
CA VAL A 83 -11.31 14.89 4.58
C VAL A 83 -10.33 15.90 3.98
N LYS A 84 -9.96 16.90 4.78
CA LYS A 84 -8.89 17.84 4.46
C LYS A 84 -7.58 17.35 5.08
N MET A 85 -6.55 17.22 4.24
CA MET A 85 -5.17 16.94 4.64
C MET A 85 -4.34 18.22 4.63
N LYS A 86 -3.50 18.40 5.66
CA LYS A 86 -2.44 19.39 5.72
C LYS A 86 -1.13 18.70 6.04
N LEU A 87 -0.18 18.78 5.13
CA LEU A 87 1.17 18.30 5.28
C LEU A 87 2.12 19.47 5.51
N ASP A 88 2.95 19.37 6.53
CA ASP A 88 4.11 20.23 6.77
C ASP A 88 5.32 19.34 7.06
N MET A 89 6.38 19.44 6.27
CA MET A 89 7.55 18.57 6.42
C MET A 89 8.85 19.25 6.08
N THR A 90 9.96 18.73 6.64
CA THR A 90 11.33 19.14 6.33
C THR A 90 12.17 17.92 6.00
N VAL A 91 12.89 17.99 4.87
CA VAL A 91 13.86 17.01 4.39
C VAL A 91 15.07 17.77 3.86
N GLU A 92 16.00 18.15 4.74
CA GLU A 92 17.12 19.06 4.41
C GLU A 92 17.97 18.56 3.24
N LYS A 93 18.25 17.25 3.16
CA LYS A 93 19.01 16.65 2.05
C LYS A 93 18.35 16.77 0.68
N GLU A 94 17.04 16.99 0.66
CA GLU A 94 16.26 17.12 -0.56
C GLU A 94 15.88 18.58 -0.88
N ALA A 95 16.58 19.55 -0.25
CA ALA A 95 16.37 20.98 -0.47
C ALA A 95 16.36 21.36 -1.96
N ASN A 96 15.43 22.24 -2.34
CA ASN A 96 15.14 22.69 -3.71
C ASN A 96 14.63 21.60 -4.68
N LYS A 97 14.36 20.37 -4.20
CA LYS A 97 13.80 19.28 -5.02
C LYS A 97 12.28 19.23 -4.91
N THR A 98 11.71 18.44 -5.80
CA THR A 98 10.32 17.99 -5.72
C THR A 98 10.35 16.51 -5.39
N ILE A 99 9.65 16.08 -4.35
CA ILE A 99 9.63 14.70 -3.88
C ILE A 99 8.20 14.22 -3.70
N ALA A 100 8.00 12.91 -3.87
CA ALA A 100 6.68 12.31 -3.76
C ALA A 100 6.30 11.97 -2.32
N VAL A 101 5.00 12.05 -2.03
CA VAL A 101 4.39 11.60 -0.78
C VAL A 101 3.14 10.79 -1.13
N HIS A 102 3.00 9.59 -0.53
CA HIS A 102 1.87 8.69 -0.77
C HIS A 102 1.33 8.08 0.52
N ILE A 103 0.03 7.75 0.54
CA ILE A 103 -0.54 6.86 1.55
C ILE A 103 -0.31 5.41 1.10
N HIS A 104 0.26 4.59 1.99
CA HIS A 104 0.49 3.17 1.79
C HIS A 104 -0.51 2.32 2.57
N GLU A 105 -0.73 1.09 2.11
CA GLU A 105 -1.82 0.21 2.57
C GLU A 105 -1.69 -0.30 4.01
N ASN A 106 -0.44 -0.41 4.54
CA ASN A 106 -0.19 -0.91 5.89
C ASN A 106 0.33 0.19 6.81
N GLY A 107 -0.14 0.23 8.07
CA GLY A 107 0.35 1.14 9.10
C GLY A 107 1.63 0.66 9.76
N ALA A 108 2.68 0.44 8.96
CA ALA A 108 3.96 -0.07 9.43
C ALA A 108 5.12 0.66 8.76
N CYS A 109 6.13 1.04 9.55
CA CYS A 109 7.32 1.79 9.08
C CYS A 109 8.61 0.95 9.12
N GLY A 110 8.52 -0.32 9.46
CA GLY A 110 9.68 -1.22 9.58
C GLY A 110 10.33 -1.56 8.24
N ASP A 111 11.50 -2.19 8.31
CA ASP A 111 12.34 -2.58 7.16
C ASP A 111 12.52 -1.44 6.14
N MET A 112 12.96 -0.27 6.61
CA MET A 112 13.11 0.94 5.77
C MET A 112 11.83 1.29 4.99
N GLY A 113 10.67 1.16 5.66
CA GLY A 113 9.35 1.45 5.11
C GLY A 113 8.77 0.37 4.20
N LYS A 114 9.43 -0.77 3.98
CA LYS A 114 8.90 -1.83 3.11
C LYS A 114 7.64 -2.48 3.69
N GLU A 115 7.54 -2.54 5.02
CA GLU A 115 6.36 -3.09 5.70
C GLU A 115 5.08 -2.28 5.45
N ALA A 116 5.20 -1.03 4.99
CA ALA A 116 4.06 -0.22 4.56
C ALA A 116 3.31 -0.78 3.34
N GLY A 117 3.92 -1.72 2.60
CA GLY A 117 3.31 -2.34 1.42
C GLY A 117 3.28 -1.43 0.20
N GLY A 118 2.27 -1.59 -0.65
CA GLY A 118 2.00 -0.76 -1.82
C GLY A 118 1.24 0.53 -1.47
N HIS A 119 0.91 1.34 -2.48
CA HIS A 119 0.02 2.48 -2.29
C HIS A 119 -1.37 2.01 -1.85
N PHE A 120 -2.07 2.80 -1.05
CA PHE A 120 -3.46 2.53 -0.70
C PHE A 120 -4.33 2.56 -1.95
N ASN A 121 -4.73 1.37 -2.41
CA ASN A 121 -5.44 1.18 -3.68
C ASN A 121 -6.64 0.21 -3.52
N PRO A 122 -7.69 0.60 -2.82
CA PRO A 122 -8.83 -0.27 -2.52
C PRO A 122 -9.67 -0.62 -3.76
N THR A 123 -9.53 0.15 -4.84
CA THR A 123 -10.30 -0.01 -6.09
C THR A 123 -9.51 -0.70 -7.20
N ASN A 124 -8.27 -1.11 -6.90
CA ASN A 124 -7.37 -1.81 -7.84
C ASN A 124 -7.18 -1.06 -9.18
N MET A 125 -7.04 0.26 -9.10
CA MET A 125 -6.77 1.12 -10.24
C MET A 125 -5.26 1.14 -10.57
N ASN A 126 -4.90 1.64 -11.73
CA ASN A 126 -3.50 1.95 -12.03
C ASN A 126 -3.06 3.21 -11.29
N HIS A 127 -1.75 3.28 -10.96
CA HIS A 127 -1.12 4.49 -10.44
C HIS A 127 -1.28 5.66 -11.40
N GLY A 128 -1.47 6.87 -10.85
CA GLY A 128 -1.62 8.05 -11.68
C GLY A 128 -1.67 9.36 -10.90
N LYS A 129 -1.88 10.44 -11.63
CA LYS A 129 -2.04 11.76 -11.03
C LYS A 129 -3.42 11.89 -10.40
N TRP A 130 -3.48 12.37 -9.17
CA TRP A 130 -4.73 12.65 -8.47
C TRP A 130 -5.73 13.44 -9.33
N GLY A 131 -6.98 12.97 -9.40
CA GLY A 131 -8.05 13.61 -10.13
C GLY A 131 -8.09 13.31 -11.64
N THR A 132 -7.27 12.41 -12.15
CA THR A 132 -7.37 11.85 -13.51
C THR A 132 -8.28 10.61 -13.53
N ASP A 133 -8.42 9.97 -14.70
CA ASP A 133 -9.30 8.80 -14.88
C ASP A 133 -8.84 7.57 -14.07
N SER A 134 -7.54 7.48 -13.74
CA SER A 134 -6.96 6.37 -12.98
C SER A 134 -5.88 6.87 -12.03
N PHE A 135 -6.05 6.57 -10.75
CA PHE A 135 -5.09 6.82 -9.67
C PHE A 135 -5.47 6.00 -8.43
N HIS A 136 -4.50 5.75 -7.55
CA HIS A 136 -4.76 5.12 -6.26
C HIS A 136 -5.32 6.14 -5.27
N ALA A 137 -6.14 5.70 -4.35
CA ALA A 137 -6.59 6.56 -3.25
C ALA A 137 -5.43 7.07 -2.37
N GLY A 138 -4.24 6.48 -2.50
CA GLY A 138 -3.02 6.88 -1.82
C GLY A 138 -2.08 7.79 -2.63
N ASP A 139 -2.37 8.10 -3.91
CA ASP A 139 -1.49 8.89 -4.78
C ASP A 139 -1.58 10.39 -4.47
N ILE A 140 -1.10 10.83 -3.30
CA ILE A 140 -1.12 12.24 -2.88
C ILE A 140 -0.37 13.11 -3.90
N GLY A 141 0.81 12.66 -4.33
CA GLY A 141 1.60 13.31 -5.37
C GLY A 141 2.87 13.99 -4.86
N ASN A 142 3.24 15.11 -5.48
CA ASN A 142 4.54 15.73 -5.34
C ASN A 142 4.51 16.99 -4.48
N VAL A 143 5.49 17.12 -3.57
CA VAL A 143 5.72 18.31 -2.72
C VAL A 143 7.02 18.97 -3.17
N LYS A 144 6.96 20.27 -3.47
CA LYS A 144 8.13 21.07 -3.78
C LYS A 144 8.77 21.58 -2.47
N LEU A 145 10.04 21.29 -2.28
CA LEU A 145 10.81 21.75 -1.14
C LEU A 145 11.54 23.04 -1.44
N ASP A 146 11.64 23.91 -0.46
CA ASP A 146 12.40 25.17 -0.51
C ASP A 146 13.91 24.94 -0.31
N GLY A 147 14.70 26.05 -0.25
CA GLY A 147 16.13 26.02 -0.05
C GLY A 147 16.60 25.47 1.30
N LYS A 148 15.67 25.23 2.23
CA LYS A 148 15.93 24.61 3.55
C LYS A 148 15.38 23.19 3.62
N GLY A 149 14.80 22.68 2.54
CA GLY A 149 14.15 21.36 2.50
C GLY A 149 12.75 21.36 3.12
N HIS A 150 12.16 22.52 3.39
CA HIS A 150 10.79 22.62 3.92
C HIS A 150 9.77 22.64 2.77
N GLY A 151 8.67 21.93 2.94
CA GLY A 151 7.56 21.88 2.01
C GLY A 151 6.23 21.64 2.69
N THR A 152 5.19 22.20 2.11
CA THR A 152 3.81 22.07 2.59
C THR A 152 2.89 21.65 1.44
N MET A 153 1.81 20.97 1.78
CA MET A 153 0.72 20.62 0.86
C MET A 153 -0.61 20.59 1.59
N GLU A 154 -1.64 21.08 0.92
CA GLU A 154 -3.03 20.88 1.36
C GLU A 154 -3.83 20.22 0.24
N MET A 155 -4.73 19.32 0.62
CA MET A 155 -5.73 18.76 -0.30
C MET A 155 -7.01 18.42 0.47
N GLU A 156 -8.12 18.38 -0.23
CA GLU A 156 -9.42 17.98 0.29
C GLU A 156 -10.03 16.93 -0.65
N THR A 157 -10.64 15.88 -0.09
CA THR A 157 -11.19 14.78 -0.87
C THR A 157 -12.30 14.03 -0.16
N ASP A 158 -13.24 13.52 -0.93
CA ASP A 158 -14.27 12.56 -0.55
C ASP A 158 -13.83 11.08 -0.66
N LYS A 159 -12.60 10.82 -1.12
CA LYS A 159 -12.04 9.47 -1.27
C LYS A 159 -11.53 8.88 0.04
N TRP A 160 -11.41 9.68 1.09
CA TRP A 160 -10.92 9.27 2.39
C TRP A 160 -11.99 9.42 3.47
N THR A 161 -11.91 8.54 4.47
CA THR A 161 -12.62 8.65 5.75
C THR A 161 -11.66 8.41 6.90
N LEU A 162 -11.99 8.93 8.08
CA LEU A 162 -11.26 8.69 9.32
C LEU A 162 -12.02 7.64 10.15
N GLY A 163 -11.99 6.40 9.72
CA GLY A 163 -12.77 5.28 10.24
C GLY A 163 -13.82 4.78 9.24
N GLY A 164 -14.66 3.84 9.66
CA GLY A 164 -15.75 3.30 8.84
C GLY A 164 -15.27 2.30 7.79
N ASP A 165 -15.72 2.46 6.54
CA ASP A 165 -15.51 1.51 5.45
C ASP A 165 -14.01 1.36 5.11
N ALA A 166 -13.55 0.11 5.00
CA ALA A 166 -12.15 -0.21 4.72
C ALA A 166 -11.65 0.29 3.36
N THR A 167 -12.56 0.54 2.41
CA THR A 167 -12.21 1.04 1.07
C THR A 167 -11.90 2.54 1.04
N THR A 168 -12.28 3.28 2.09
CA THR A 168 -12.02 4.72 2.21
C THR A 168 -11.25 5.09 3.48
N ASN A 169 -11.23 4.19 4.48
CA ASN A 169 -10.59 4.46 5.77
C ASN A 169 -9.07 4.52 5.66
N ILE A 170 -8.50 5.68 6.03
CA ILE A 170 -7.05 5.89 6.06
C ILE A 170 -6.44 5.76 7.47
N LEU A 171 -7.24 5.58 8.53
CA LEU A 171 -6.70 5.30 9.87
C LEU A 171 -5.94 3.98 9.89
N GLY A 172 -4.80 3.96 10.56
CA GLY A 172 -3.94 2.80 10.63
C GLY A 172 -3.17 2.51 9.34
N LYS A 173 -3.19 3.39 8.35
CA LYS A 173 -2.33 3.35 7.16
C LYS A 173 -1.07 4.19 7.38
N SER A 174 -0.10 4.14 6.46
CA SER A 174 1.10 4.95 6.60
C SER A 174 1.24 6.00 5.50
N ILE A 175 1.83 7.14 5.87
CA ILE A 175 2.38 8.12 4.94
C ILE A 175 3.82 7.75 4.66
N ILE A 176 4.19 7.64 3.39
CA ILE A 176 5.58 7.44 2.96
C ILE A 176 6.05 8.67 2.20
N VAL A 177 7.22 9.18 2.60
CA VAL A 177 7.98 10.21 1.88
C VAL A 177 9.04 9.51 1.04
N HIS A 178 9.11 9.85 -0.25
CA HIS A 178 10.06 9.28 -1.21
C HIS A 178 11.20 10.25 -1.52
N SER A 179 12.32 9.74 -2.03
CA SER A 179 13.51 10.56 -2.37
C SER A 179 13.43 11.21 -3.76
N GLY A 180 12.49 10.81 -4.59
CA GLY A 180 12.34 11.26 -5.96
C GLY A 180 10.95 11.83 -6.25
N THR A 181 10.82 12.34 -7.46
CA THR A 181 9.56 12.88 -7.99
C THR A 181 8.72 11.76 -8.56
N ASP A 182 7.44 11.74 -8.24
CA ASP A 182 6.44 10.90 -8.90
C ASP A 182 6.22 11.40 -10.34
N ASP A 183 6.41 10.52 -11.34
CA ASP A 183 6.19 10.81 -12.74
C ASP A 183 4.73 10.63 -13.19
N PHE A 184 3.85 10.15 -12.28
CA PHE A 184 2.42 9.90 -12.47
C PHE A 184 2.05 8.87 -13.55
N THR A 185 3.02 8.12 -14.06
CA THR A 185 2.83 7.20 -15.20
C THR A 185 3.44 5.82 -15.00
N SER A 186 4.61 5.75 -14.38
CA SER A 186 5.31 4.49 -14.13
C SER A 186 4.55 3.63 -13.12
N GLN A 187 4.25 2.39 -13.49
CA GLN A 187 3.56 1.45 -12.61
C GLN A 187 4.54 0.68 -11.74
N PRO A 188 4.18 0.34 -10.53
CA PRO A 188 2.93 0.67 -9.80
C PRO A 188 3.01 1.93 -8.95
N ALA A 189 4.08 2.73 -8.97
CA ALA A 189 4.36 3.73 -7.93
C ALA A 189 5.08 4.99 -8.44
N GLY A 190 4.94 5.34 -9.73
CA GLY A 190 5.40 6.62 -10.30
C GLY A 190 6.91 6.82 -10.31
N ALA A 191 7.71 5.75 -10.24
CA ALA A 191 9.18 5.81 -10.17
C ALA A 191 9.71 6.77 -9.08
N ALA A 192 8.97 6.93 -7.99
CA ALA A 192 9.19 7.94 -6.93
C ALA A 192 10.50 7.75 -6.12
N GLY A 193 11.26 6.70 -6.38
CA GLY A 193 12.55 6.45 -5.73
C GLY A 193 12.44 5.74 -4.37
N SER A 194 13.49 5.86 -3.56
CA SER A 194 13.58 5.19 -2.26
C SER A 194 12.63 5.82 -1.24
N ARG A 195 12.15 5.03 -0.28
CA ARG A 195 11.41 5.50 0.88
C ARG A 195 12.38 6.10 1.88
N ILE A 196 12.16 7.32 2.31
CA ILE A 196 13.07 8.05 3.21
C ILE A 196 12.41 8.52 4.50
N GLY A 197 11.09 8.62 4.52
CA GLY A 197 10.31 8.98 5.70
C GLY A 197 9.03 8.19 5.79
N CYS A 198 8.51 8.01 7.01
CA CYS A 198 7.28 7.30 7.30
C CYS A 198 6.58 7.88 8.53
N ALA A 199 5.27 7.76 8.53
CA ALA A 199 4.40 8.01 9.68
C ALA A 199 3.16 7.12 9.61
N VAL A 200 2.59 6.74 10.75
CA VAL A 200 1.30 6.02 10.82
C VAL A 200 0.19 7.01 11.17
N ILE A 201 -0.92 6.96 10.45
CA ILE A 201 -2.11 7.81 10.64
C ILE A 201 -2.92 7.27 11.83
N GLN A 202 -3.13 8.10 12.87
CA GLN A 202 -3.78 7.69 14.14
C GLN A 202 -4.84 8.70 14.60
#